data_93540b6afff0f305960c23ebef3e0baa
#
_entry.id   93540b6afff0f305960c23ebef3e0baa
#
_cell.length_a   1.000
_cell.length_b   1.000
_cell.length_c   1.000
_cell.angle_alpha   90.00
_cell.angle_beta   90.00
_cell.angle_gamma   90.00
#
_symmetry.space_group_name_H-M   'P 1'
#
loop_
_entity.id
_entity.type
_entity.pdbx_description
1 polymer ?
#
loop_
_entity_poly.entity_id
_entity_poly.type
_entity_poly.pdbx_seq_one_letter_code
_entity_poly.pdbx_strand_id
1 'polypeptide(L)'
;MEKKKLIRVTTHDISLNGLLEGQLKFLNQYYDVIGLAKDTGELDTVRQREGIHCIDVPMEREISLRKDVKALYILYKLFRKEKPWMVHSNTPKGSLLSMIAAWAARVPRRVYLVTGLRYQGAHGLLRTILKTMERITCSFATNVIPEGQGVLHTLQADHITAKPLKVIHYGNINGKDTKHLSRRQTVADNLHISPDTVTDNDMAEYRQTVRRQLGFTDDDFVFIFIGRIVTDKGMTELSRAMKTLSDRHPNVRLLLVGTMEKGDAIADDVHDYLLNSKNVKYVGSQTDVRPFLMAADALVFPSYREGFPNVPMEAGAMDLPCIVTDINGSNEIIRDGLNGKIIEAPLDGHGRHVHDITPALTKTMEWFIFHPAEVSRMSRNARRMIKERYEQRDVWNGLLAFYRSLE
;
A
#
# COMPACT_ATOMS: atom_id res chain seq x y z
N MET A 1 6.82 -27.68 23.37
CA MET A 1 7.98 -26.79 23.24
C MET A 1 7.51 -25.36 23.37
N GLU A 2 8.23 -24.53 24.10
CA GLU A 2 7.94 -23.11 24.20
C GLU A 2 8.11 -22.43 22.85
N LYS A 3 7.18 -21.56 22.46
CA LYS A 3 7.23 -20.86 21.19
C LYS A 3 8.40 -19.88 21.18
N LYS A 4 9.14 -19.82 20.06
CA LYS A 4 10.19 -18.82 19.86
C LYS A 4 9.58 -17.42 19.82
N LYS A 5 10.20 -16.45 20.51
CA LYS A 5 9.70 -15.07 20.58
C LYS A 5 10.04 -14.30 19.31
N LEU A 6 9.03 -13.72 18.68
CA LEU A 6 9.09 -12.87 17.48
C LEU A 6 8.62 -11.46 17.80
N ILE A 7 9.49 -10.47 17.62
CA ILE A 7 9.08 -9.06 17.75
C ILE A 7 8.90 -8.45 16.36
N ARG A 8 7.67 -7.94 16.09
CA ARG A 8 7.34 -7.18 14.89
C ARG A 8 7.36 -5.69 15.19
N VAL A 9 8.16 -4.94 14.42
CA VAL A 9 8.42 -3.52 14.70
C VAL A 9 7.96 -2.64 13.56
N THR A 10 7.17 -1.62 13.88
CA THR A 10 6.88 -0.48 13.00
C THR A 10 7.17 0.83 13.72
N THR A 11 7.28 1.94 13.01
CA THR A 11 7.51 3.24 13.65
C THR A 11 6.27 3.69 14.43
N HIS A 12 5.08 3.55 13.84
CA HIS A 12 3.80 3.92 14.45
C HIS A 12 2.82 2.75 14.39
N ASP A 13 1.91 2.68 15.34
CA ASP A 13 0.85 1.68 15.48
C ASP A 13 -0.11 1.61 14.29
N ILE A 14 -0.41 2.74 13.64
CA ILE A 14 -1.15 2.79 12.36
C ILE A 14 -0.57 1.83 11.33
N SER A 15 0.78 1.69 11.30
CA SER A 15 1.44 0.76 10.38
C SER A 15 1.30 -0.70 10.83
N LEU A 16 1.27 -1.00 12.14
CA LEU A 16 0.92 -2.33 12.64
C LEU A 16 -0.54 -2.66 12.32
N ASN A 17 -1.43 -1.69 12.52
CA ASN A 17 -2.86 -1.85 12.34
C ASN A 17 -3.21 -2.11 10.87
N GLY A 18 -2.74 -1.26 9.94
CA GLY A 18 -3.16 -1.32 8.54
C GLY A 18 -2.30 -2.23 7.67
N LEU A 19 -0.95 -2.27 7.89
CA LEU A 19 -0.06 -3.06 7.02
C LEU A 19 0.03 -4.54 7.40
N LEU A 20 -0.27 -4.89 8.67
CA LEU A 20 -0.07 -6.25 9.19
C LEU A 20 -1.36 -6.88 9.70
N GLU A 21 -2.50 -6.36 9.29
CA GLU A 21 -3.81 -6.85 9.70
C GLU A 21 -3.97 -8.36 9.46
N GLY A 22 -4.33 -9.09 10.53
CA GLY A 22 -4.50 -10.54 10.54
C GLY A 22 -3.21 -11.35 10.52
N GLN A 23 -2.10 -10.77 10.02
CA GLN A 23 -0.80 -11.46 9.92
C GLN A 23 -0.21 -11.81 11.29
N LEU A 24 -0.34 -10.88 12.25
CA LEU A 24 0.24 -11.09 13.57
C LEU A 24 -0.50 -12.19 14.33
N LYS A 25 -1.83 -12.23 14.23
CA LYS A 25 -2.67 -13.32 14.74
C LYS A 25 -2.32 -14.67 14.09
N PHE A 26 -2.09 -14.69 12.80
CA PHE A 26 -1.66 -15.89 12.09
C PHE A 26 -0.30 -16.38 12.59
N LEU A 27 0.70 -15.49 12.67
CA LEU A 27 2.04 -15.83 13.14
C LEU A 27 2.06 -16.24 14.61
N ASN A 28 1.14 -15.69 15.45
CA ASN A 28 1.02 -16.04 16.86
C ASN A 28 0.59 -17.50 17.10
N GLN A 29 0.09 -18.18 16.07
CA GLN A 29 -0.15 -19.63 16.15
C GLN A 29 1.17 -20.43 16.24
N TYR A 30 2.27 -19.90 15.69
CA TYR A 30 3.56 -20.59 15.55
C TYR A 30 4.65 -20.00 16.46
N TYR A 31 4.61 -18.70 16.75
CA TYR A 31 5.58 -17.96 17.53
C TYR A 31 4.88 -17.26 18.71
N ASP A 32 5.65 -16.81 19.69
CA ASP A 32 5.20 -15.83 20.70
C ASP A 32 5.42 -14.43 20.11
N VAL A 33 4.36 -13.82 19.56
CA VAL A 33 4.43 -12.59 18.79
C VAL A 33 4.21 -11.37 19.68
N ILE A 34 5.14 -10.42 19.61
CA ILE A 34 5.03 -9.11 20.25
C ILE A 34 5.00 -8.02 19.16
N GLY A 35 3.97 -7.17 19.17
CA GLY A 35 3.92 -5.95 18.36
C GLY A 35 4.62 -4.80 19.05
N LEU A 36 5.42 -4.02 18.30
CA LEU A 36 6.16 -2.88 18.84
C LEU A 36 6.05 -1.67 17.92
N ALA A 37 5.53 -0.57 18.45
CA ALA A 37 5.37 0.68 17.73
C ALA A 37 5.23 1.85 18.72
N LYS A 38 5.29 3.09 18.22
CA LYS A 38 4.80 4.24 18.97
C LYS A 38 3.27 4.19 18.99
N ASP A 39 2.70 4.33 20.18
CA ASP A 39 1.24 4.44 20.35
C ASP A 39 0.76 5.83 19.89
N THR A 40 -0.20 5.84 18.97
CA THR A 40 -0.92 7.02 18.51
C THR A 40 -2.44 6.86 18.63
N GLY A 41 -2.88 5.84 19.36
CA GLY A 41 -4.28 5.53 19.64
C GLY A 41 -4.79 4.20 19.07
N GLU A 42 -3.96 3.50 18.25
CA GLU A 42 -4.36 2.27 17.58
C GLU A 42 -3.76 0.99 18.21
N LEU A 43 -2.85 1.14 19.16
CA LEU A 43 -2.11 -0.01 19.70
C LEU A 43 -3.02 -1.00 20.46
N ASP A 44 -4.06 -0.49 21.13
CA ASP A 44 -5.04 -1.34 21.80
C ASP A 44 -5.94 -2.08 20.81
N THR A 45 -6.32 -1.44 19.71
CA THR A 45 -7.05 -2.08 18.60
C THR A 45 -6.25 -3.25 18.03
N VAL A 46 -4.95 -3.05 17.77
CA VAL A 46 -4.05 -4.12 17.31
C VAL A 46 -3.97 -5.24 18.34
N ARG A 47 -3.79 -4.92 19.63
CA ARG A 47 -3.69 -5.91 20.71
C ARG A 47 -4.93 -6.80 20.77
N GLN A 48 -6.12 -6.21 20.72
CA GLN A 48 -7.38 -6.94 20.80
C GLN A 48 -7.65 -7.77 19.55
N ARG A 49 -7.48 -7.18 18.35
CA ARG A 49 -7.74 -7.84 17.08
C ARG A 49 -6.81 -9.01 16.80
N GLU A 50 -5.52 -8.81 17.05
CA GLU A 50 -4.49 -9.81 16.74
C GLU A 50 -4.29 -10.83 17.89
N GLY A 51 -4.75 -10.52 19.10
CA GLY A 51 -4.57 -11.39 20.28
C GLY A 51 -3.10 -11.54 20.69
N ILE A 52 -2.31 -10.46 20.61
CA ILE A 52 -0.90 -10.42 20.91
C ILE A 52 -0.57 -9.36 21.98
N HIS A 53 0.61 -9.48 22.59
CA HIS A 53 1.14 -8.41 23.41
C HIS A 53 1.69 -7.27 22.53
N CYS A 54 1.35 -6.01 22.87
CA CYS A 54 1.88 -4.83 22.19
C CYS A 54 2.61 -3.92 23.18
N ILE A 55 3.74 -3.37 22.75
CA ILE A 55 4.60 -2.51 23.58
C ILE A 55 4.74 -1.14 22.87
N ASP A 56 4.46 -0.08 23.62
CA ASP A 56 4.72 1.29 23.18
C ASP A 56 6.21 1.62 23.31
N VAL A 57 6.77 2.13 22.20
CA VAL A 57 8.14 2.69 22.18
C VAL A 57 8.12 4.02 21.45
N PRO A 58 8.58 5.11 22.07
CA PRO A 58 8.47 6.47 21.52
C PRO A 58 9.43 6.68 20.34
N MET A 59 9.01 6.25 19.15
CA MET A 59 9.70 6.47 17.89
C MET A 59 9.02 7.58 17.11
N GLU A 60 9.78 8.59 16.69
CA GLU A 60 9.24 9.68 15.86
C GLU A 60 9.43 9.37 14.37
N ARG A 61 8.50 9.85 13.53
CA ARG A 61 8.60 9.68 12.06
C ARG A 61 9.72 10.54 11.47
N GLU A 62 9.92 11.74 12.02
CA GLU A 62 10.94 12.68 11.59
C GLU A 62 12.30 12.40 12.26
N ILE A 63 13.38 12.84 11.62
CA ILE A 63 14.72 12.69 12.15
C ILE A 63 14.90 13.61 13.38
N SER A 64 15.17 13.03 14.53
CA SER A 64 15.43 13.75 15.78
C SER A 64 16.48 13.01 16.61
N LEU A 65 17.74 13.43 16.52
CA LEU A 65 18.89 12.73 17.11
C LEU A 65 18.69 12.40 18.59
N ARG A 66 18.22 13.36 19.39
CA ARG A 66 18.03 13.14 20.85
C ARG A 66 16.93 12.09 21.13
N LYS A 67 15.79 12.19 20.44
CA LYS A 67 14.68 11.25 20.58
C LYS A 67 15.05 9.88 20.03
N ASP A 68 15.81 9.84 18.94
CA ASP A 68 16.25 8.61 18.29
C ASP A 68 17.24 7.83 19.16
N VAL A 69 18.21 8.51 19.81
CA VAL A 69 19.13 7.89 20.80
C VAL A 69 18.35 7.36 22.00
N LYS A 70 17.35 8.09 22.50
CA LYS A 70 16.48 7.61 23.59
C LYS A 70 15.69 6.36 23.17
N ALA A 71 15.07 6.37 21.99
CA ALA A 71 14.34 5.23 21.47
C ALA A 71 15.26 4.01 21.25
N LEU A 72 16.45 4.22 20.70
CA LEU A 72 17.47 3.19 20.53
C LEU A 72 17.86 2.51 21.87
N TYR A 73 18.05 3.30 22.91
CA TYR A 73 18.37 2.78 24.25
C TYR A 73 17.20 1.99 24.86
N ILE A 74 15.98 2.45 24.69
CA ILE A 74 14.76 1.75 25.14
C ILE A 74 14.63 0.40 24.40
N LEU A 75 14.80 0.41 23.07
CA LEU A 75 14.78 -0.80 22.25
C LEU A 75 15.88 -1.79 22.68
N TYR A 76 17.09 -1.32 22.90
CA TYR A 76 18.18 -2.16 23.38
C TYR A 76 17.84 -2.84 24.71
N LYS A 77 17.37 -2.08 25.72
CA LYS A 77 16.96 -2.65 27.01
C LYS A 77 15.82 -3.66 26.85
N LEU A 78 14.83 -3.34 26.00
CA LEU A 78 13.72 -4.22 25.72
C LEU A 78 14.19 -5.54 25.11
N PHE A 79 15.03 -5.50 24.08
CA PHE A 79 15.54 -6.72 23.44
C PHE A 79 16.44 -7.55 24.36
N ARG A 80 17.19 -6.90 25.27
CA ARG A 80 17.96 -7.60 26.30
C ARG A 80 17.07 -8.29 27.34
N LYS A 81 15.93 -7.69 27.68
CA LYS A 81 14.93 -8.26 28.63
C LYS A 81 14.15 -9.39 27.97
N GLU A 82 13.57 -9.13 26.80
CA GLU A 82 12.67 -10.06 26.11
C GLU A 82 13.40 -11.22 25.43
N LYS A 83 14.69 -11.07 25.12
CA LYS A 83 15.55 -12.07 24.45
C LYS A 83 14.87 -12.71 23.22
N PRO A 84 14.37 -11.90 22.27
CA PRO A 84 13.65 -12.45 21.11
C PRO A 84 14.59 -13.31 20.27
N TRP A 85 14.04 -14.39 19.72
CA TRP A 85 14.70 -15.15 18.67
C TRP A 85 14.82 -14.35 17.38
N MET A 86 13.79 -13.53 17.07
CA MET A 86 13.77 -12.70 15.85
C MET A 86 13.19 -11.33 16.14
N VAL A 87 13.81 -10.30 15.55
CA VAL A 87 13.23 -8.96 15.36
C VAL A 87 13.01 -8.75 13.86
N HIS A 88 11.77 -8.49 13.46
CA HIS A 88 11.41 -8.19 12.07
C HIS A 88 10.73 -6.82 11.98
N SER A 89 11.27 -5.94 11.17
CA SER A 89 10.74 -4.59 10.97
C SER A 89 10.56 -4.25 9.49
N ASN A 90 9.66 -3.29 9.21
CA ASN A 90 9.24 -2.96 7.85
C ASN A 90 9.05 -1.46 7.58
N THR A 91 9.22 -0.58 8.55
CA THR A 91 9.17 0.88 8.31
C THR A 91 10.56 1.49 8.40
N PRO A 92 10.93 2.49 7.57
CA PRO A 92 12.32 2.94 7.44
C PRO A 92 12.98 3.31 8.77
N LYS A 93 12.34 4.15 9.59
CA LYS A 93 12.92 4.59 10.85
C LYS A 93 12.85 3.51 11.95
N GLY A 94 11.70 2.83 12.05
CA GLY A 94 11.56 1.69 12.96
C GLY A 94 12.59 0.61 12.67
N SER A 95 12.89 0.37 11.39
CA SER A 95 13.91 -0.61 10.97
C SER A 95 15.33 -0.15 11.33
N LEU A 96 15.68 1.10 11.06
CA LEU A 96 17.01 1.62 11.41
C LEU A 96 17.29 1.45 12.91
N LEU A 97 16.38 1.93 13.75
CA LEU A 97 16.58 1.88 15.20
C LEU A 97 16.54 0.45 15.74
N SER A 98 15.58 -0.36 15.28
CA SER A 98 15.43 -1.73 15.76
C SER A 98 16.55 -2.66 15.29
N MET A 99 17.07 -2.52 14.05
CA MET A 99 18.19 -3.35 13.58
C MET A 99 19.47 -3.05 14.35
N ILE A 100 19.77 -1.77 14.64
CA ILE A 100 20.93 -1.38 15.46
C ILE A 100 20.77 -1.90 16.89
N ALA A 101 19.60 -1.67 17.52
CA ALA A 101 19.36 -2.13 18.90
C ALA A 101 19.40 -3.66 19.03
N ALA A 102 18.82 -4.37 18.06
CA ALA A 102 18.80 -5.84 18.03
C ALA A 102 20.21 -6.42 17.82
N TRP A 103 21.04 -5.78 16.99
CA TRP A 103 22.44 -6.14 16.85
C TRP A 103 23.20 -5.94 18.18
N ALA A 104 23.08 -4.80 18.82
CA ALA A 104 23.71 -4.52 20.10
C ALA A 104 23.23 -5.48 21.21
N ALA A 105 21.96 -5.86 21.21
CA ALA A 105 21.37 -6.84 22.12
C ALA A 105 21.70 -8.30 21.77
N ARG A 106 22.43 -8.55 20.68
CA ARG A 106 22.80 -9.88 20.15
C ARG A 106 21.60 -10.75 19.78
N VAL A 107 20.54 -10.14 19.24
CA VAL A 107 19.38 -10.90 18.71
C VAL A 107 19.84 -11.72 17.50
N PRO A 108 19.60 -13.05 17.47
CA PRO A 108 20.18 -13.92 16.44
C PRO A 108 19.62 -13.67 15.04
N ARG A 109 18.33 -13.38 14.90
CA ARG A 109 17.68 -13.11 13.61
C ARG A 109 17.14 -11.68 13.58
N ARG A 110 17.67 -10.90 12.65
CA ARG A 110 17.32 -9.48 12.44
C ARG A 110 16.88 -9.31 11.00
N VAL A 111 15.57 -9.30 10.79
CA VAL A 111 14.95 -9.26 9.46
C VAL A 111 14.48 -7.85 9.16
N TYR A 112 14.92 -7.32 8.03
CA TYR A 112 14.47 -6.05 7.50
C TYR A 112 13.71 -6.26 6.20
N LEU A 113 12.39 -5.96 6.18
CA LEU A 113 11.57 -5.93 4.98
C LEU A 113 11.50 -4.49 4.46
N VAL A 114 11.98 -4.28 3.24
CA VAL A 114 12.08 -2.97 2.60
C VAL A 114 10.77 -2.69 1.85
N THR A 115 9.87 -1.88 2.47
CA THR A 115 8.54 -1.56 1.94
C THR A 115 8.51 -0.35 1.00
N GLY A 116 9.65 0.20 0.65
CA GLY A 116 9.80 1.36 -0.22
C GLY A 116 11.02 2.18 0.16
N LEU A 117 11.54 2.94 -0.78
CA LEU A 117 12.82 3.61 -0.67
C LEU A 117 12.63 5.13 -0.63
N ARG A 118 12.63 5.71 0.58
CA ARG A 118 12.40 7.15 0.77
C ARG A 118 13.37 8.03 -0.02
N TYR A 119 14.59 7.57 -0.25
CA TYR A 119 15.59 8.34 -1.00
C TYR A 119 15.26 8.49 -2.50
N GLN A 120 14.36 7.68 -3.06
CA GLN A 120 13.93 7.83 -4.45
C GLN A 120 13.15 9.14 -4.69
N GLY A 121 12.41 9.62 -3.69
CA GLY A 121 11.74 10.93 -3.75
C GLY A 121 12.52 12.09 -3.12
N ALA A 122 13.80 11.89 -2.76
CA ALA A 122 14.62 12.92 -2.14
C ALA A 122 15.73 13.40 -3.08
N HIS A 123 16.20 14.64 -2.89
CA HIS A 123 17.21 15.28 -3.73
C HIS A 123 18.43 15.74 -2.91
N GLY A 124 19.55 15.95 -3.59
CA GLY A 124 20.77 16.53 -3.02
C GLY A 124 21.27 15.77 -1.78
N LEU A 125 21.69 16.51 -0.77
CA LEU A 125 22.26 15.98 0.47
C LEU A 125 21.27 15.04 1.20
N LEU A 126 19.98 15.38 1.21
CA LEU A 126 18.97 14.56 1.87
C LEU A 126 18.90 13.16 1.25
N ARG A 127 18.97 13.03 -0.08
CA ARG A 127 19.03 11.73 -0.78
C ARG A 127 20.22 10.90 -0.30
N THR A 128 21.40 11.52 -0.22
CA THR A 128 22.63 10.86 0.24
C THR A 128 22.48 10.37 1.68
N ILE A 129 21.94 11.20 2.57
CA ILE A 129 21.70 10.84 3.97
C ILE A 129 20.74 9.64 4.05
N LEU A 130 19.58 9.71 3.37
CA LEU A 130 18.60 8.64 3.40
C LEU A 130 19.14 7.33 2.79
N LYS A 131 19.93 7.42 1.70
CA LYS A 131 20.61 6.26 1.11
C LYS A 131 21.65 5.64 2.05
N THR A 132 22.36 6.47 2.80
CA THR A 132 23.31 6.01 3.81
C THR A 132 22.59 5.34 4.98
N MET A 133 21.47 5.89 5.45
CA MET A 133 20.65 5.29 6.49
C MET A 133 20.12 3.91 6.06
N GLU A 134 19.73 3.76 4.79
CA GLU A 134 19.29 2.49 4.21
C GLU A 134 20.44 1.45 4.23
N ARG A 135 21.64 1.84 3.81
CA ARG A 135 22.83 0.99 3.88
C ARG A 135 23.15 0.55 5.31
N ILE A 136 23.07 1.48 6.27
CA ILE A 136 23.27 1.19 7.69
C ILE A 136 22.21 0.17 8.17
N THR A 137 20.94 0.38 7.88
CA THR A 137 19.87 -0.54 8.25
C THR A 137 20.11 -1.94 7.70
N CYS A 138 20.43 -2.04 6.41
CA CYS A 138 20.77 -3.31 5.77
C CYS A 138 22.02 -3.97 6.37
N SER A 139 23.02 -3.20 6.80
CA SER A 139 24.26 -3.75 7.37
C SER A 139 24.00 -4.46 8.71
N PHE A 140 23.16 -3.90 9.58
CA PHE A 140 22.80 -4.46 10.87
C PHE A 140 21.75 -5.59 10.79
N ALA A 141 20.99 -5.71 9.73
CA ALA A 141 20.08 -6.83 9.50
C ALA A 141 20.87 -8.12 9.22
N THR A 142 20.35 -9.29 9.60
CA THR A 142 20.88 -10.60 9.13
C THR A 142 20.30 -10.96 7.76
N ASN A 143 19.05 -10.57 7.51
CA ASN A 143 18.33 -10.84 6.28
C ASN A 143 17.62 -9.57 5.83
N VAL A 144 17.70 -9.28 4.54
CA VAL A 144 17.01 -8.16 3.89
C VAL A 144 16.03 -8.72 2.86
N ILE A 145 14.78 -8.34 2.97
CA ILE A 145 13.69 -8.79 2.11
C ILE A 145 13.15 -7.59 1.35
N PRO A 146 13.35 -7.48 0.03
CA PRO A 146 12.64 -6.50 -0.79
C PRO A 146 11.15 -6.83 -0.85
N GLU A 147 10.29 -5.83 -0.75
CA GLU A 147 8.83 -6.03 -0.82
C GLU A 147 8.36 -6.46 -2.22
N GLY A 148 9.10 -6.10 -3.29
CA GLY A 148 8.83 -6.44 -4.68
C GLY A 148 10.09 -6.48 -5.52
N GLN A 149 9.94 -6.88 -6.79
CA GLN A 149 11.06 -6.96 -7.75
C GLN A 149 11.65 -5.58 -8.07
N GLY A 150 10.80 -4.54 -8.19
CA GLY A 150 11.26 -3.18 -8.41
C GLY A 150 12.14 -2.67 -7.28
N VAL A 151 11.76 -2.93 -6.02
CA VAL A 151 12.58 -2.62 -4.84
C VAL A 151 13.88 -3.43 -4.85
N LEU A 152 13.82 -4.72 -5.20
CA LEU A 152 15.00 -5.59 -5.32
C LEU A 152 16.00 -5.01 -6.33
N HIS A 153 15.55 -4.69 -7.54
CA HIS A 153 16.39 -4.12 -8.59
C HIS A 153 17.00 -2.79 -8.17
N THR A 154 16.24 -1.92 -7.50
CA THR A 154 16.75 -0.64 -7.00
C THR A 154 17.83 -0.83 -5.93
N LEU A 155 17.62 -1.76 -4.97
CA LEU A 155 18.63 -2.07 -3.95
C LEU A 155 19.95 -2.57 -4.57
N GLN A 156 19.87 -3.36 -5.64
CA GLN A 156 21.03 -3.87 -6.38
C GLN A 156 21.72 -2.75 -7.19
N ALA A 157 20.97 -2.02 -8.00
CA ALA A 157 21.50 -0.95 -8.85
C ALA A 157 22.17 0.17 -8.04
N ASP A 158 21.61 0.48 -6.89
CA ASP A 158 22.12 1.51 -5.97
C ASP A 158 23.21 0.99 -5.01
N HIS A 159 23.59 -0.27 -5.10
CA HIS A 159 24.57 -0.90 -4.22
C HIS A 159 24.28 -0.66 -2.73
N ILE A 160 23.01 -0.85 -2.32
CA ILE A 160 22.60 -0.63 -0.93
C ILE A 160 23.12 -1.73 -0.03
N THR A 161 23.12 -2.98 -0.48
CA THR A 161 23.61 -4.13 0.28
C THR A 161 24.19 -5.19 -0.64
N ALA A 162 25.22 -5.90 -0.17
CA ALA A 162 25.77 -7.09 -0.81
C ALA A 162 25.12 -8.39 -0.32
N LYS A 163 24.15 -8.31 0.60
CA LYS A 163 23.45 -9.49 1.11
C LYS A 163 22.55 -10.10 0.03
N PRO A 164 22.35 -11.43 0.05
CA PRO A 164 21.38 -12.06 -0.83
C PRO A 164 20.00 -11.45 -0.64
N LEU A 165 19.37 -11.06 -1.75
CA LEU A 165 18.04 -10.47 -1.78
C LEU A 165 17.06 -11.47 -2.41
N LYS A 166 15.93 -11.67 -1.77
CA LYS A 166 14.86 -12.52 -2.30
C LYS A 166 13.50 -11.92 -1.94
N VAL A 167 12.68 -11.71 -2.93
CA VAL A 167 11.26 -11.38 -2.74
C VAL A 167 10.52 -12.62 -2.26
N ILE A 168 9.68 -12.46 -1.24
CA ILE A 168 8.83 -13.55 -0.74
C ILE A 168 7.57 -13.62 -1.59
N HIS A 169 7.24 -14.81 -2.05
CA HIS A 169 6.11 -15.08 -2.93
C HIS A 169 6.15 -14.16 -4.17
N TYR A 170 5.10 -13.40 -4.45
CA TYR A 170 5.07 -12.40 -5.53
C TYR A 170 5.29 -10.96 -5.03
N GLY A 171 5.74 -10.79 -3.80
CA GLY A 171 5.85 -9.48 -3.17
C GLY A 171 4.66 -9.12 -2.30
N ASN A 172 4.59 -7.87 -1.89
CA ASN A 172 3.71 -7.31 -0.88
C ASN A 172 3.93 -7.85 0.53
N ILE A 173 3.70 -7.00 1.53
CA ILE A 173 3.96 -7.33 2.94
C ILE A 173 2.89 -8.25 3.55
N ASN A 174 1.62 -8.13 3.10
CA ASN A 174 0.48 -8.76 3.79
C ASN A 174 -0.51 -9.48 2.86
N GLY A 175 -0.44 -9.24 1.54
CA GLY A 175 -1.46 -9.71 0.62
C GLY A 175 -2.83 -9.05 0.83
N LYS A 176 -3.86 -9.63 0.23
CA LYS A 176 -5.25 -9.16 0.36
C LYS A 176 -6.20 -10.33 0.58
N ASP A 177 -7.10 -10.17 1.54
CA ASP A 177 -8.22 -11.10 1.73
C ASP A 177 -9.20 -10.93 0.57
N THR A 178 -9.07 -11.78 -0.46
CA THR A 178 -9.92 -11.70 -1.64
C THR A 178 -11.34 -12.21 -1.39
N LYS A 179 -11.63 -12.84 -0.25
CA LYS A 179 -13.00 -13.16 0.16
C LYS A 179 -13.69 -11.92 0.66
N HIS A 180 -13.06 -11.21 1.60
CA HIS A 180 -13.56 -9.93 2.13
C HIS A 180 -13.65 -8.87 1.02
N LEU A 181 -12.62 -8.73 0.20
CA LEU A 181 -12.58 -7.84 -0.97
C LEU A 181 -13.26 -8.53 -2.16
N SER A 182 -14.58 -8.64 -2.10
CA SER A 182 -15.40 -9.14 -3.21
C SER A 182 -16.74 -8.43 -3.28
N ARG A 183 -17.27 -8.27 -4.49
CA ARG A 183 -18.59 -7.64 -4.73
C ARG A 183 -19.68 -8.39 -3.98
N ARG A 184 -19.68 -9.73 -4.02
CA ARG A 184 -20.66 -10.57 -3.31
C ARG A 184 -20.58 -10.36 -1.79
N GLN A 185 -19.40 -10.37 -1.20
CA GLN A 185 -19.23 -10.14 0.23
C GLN A 185 -19.67 -8.74 0.63
N THR A 186 -19.36 -7.72 -0.18
CA THR A 186 -19.77 -6.34 0.08
C THR A 186 -21.31 -6.21 0.14
N VAL A 187 -22.01 -6.84 -0.79
CA VAL A 187 -23.48 -6.85 -0.80
C VAL A 187 -24.03 -7.67 0.37
N ALA A 188 -23.46 -8.84 0.64
CA ALA A 188 -23.84 -9.70 1.75
C ALA A 188 -23.74 -9.00 3.10
N ASP A 189 -22.62 -8.28 3.33
CA ASP A 189 -22.41 -7.50 4.56
C ASP A 189 -23.47 -6.38 4.70
N ASN A 190 -23.82 -5.72 3.61
CA ASN A 190 -24.83 -4.66 3.61
C ASN A 190 -26.26 -5.18 3.82
N LEU A 191 -26.59 -6.31 3.22
CA LEU A 191 -27.92 -6.93 3.34
C LEU A 191 -28.06 -7.85 4.56
N HIS A 192 -26.96 -8.10 5.29
CA HIS A 192 -26.87 -9.04 6.41
C HIS A 192 -27.32 -10.47 6.05
N ILE A 193 -26.89 -10.96 4.86
CA ILE A 193 -27.16 -12.30 4.35
C ILE A 193 -25.89 -13.06 4.05
N SER A 194 -26.00 -14.36 3.71
CA SER A 194 -24.85 -15.15 3.27
C SER A 194 -24.36 -14.71 1.88
N PRO A 195 -23.03 -14.59 1.65
CA PRO A 195 -22.49 -14.29 0.32
C PRO A 195 -22.92 -15.29 -0.76
N ASP A 196 -23.18 -16.54 -0.39
CA ASP A 196 -23.61 -17.57 -1.33
C ASP A 196 -25.04 -17.38 -1.85
N THR A 197 -25.86 -16.57 -1.13
CA THR A 197 -27.24 -16.23 -1.53
C THR A 197 -27.34 -14.97 -2.37
N VAL A 198 -26.26 -14.17 -2.45
CA VAL A 198 -26.22 -12.93 -3.24
C VAL A 198 -26.31 -13.26 -4.72
N THR A 199 -27.27 -12.65 -5.41
CA THR A 199 -27.46 -12.78 -6.86
C THR A 199 -26.75 -11.68 -7.64
N ASP A 200 -26.63 -11.84 -8.95
CA ASP A 200 -26.08 -10.79 -9.81
C ASP A 200 -27.01 -9.55 -9.84
N ASN A 201 -28.33 -9.76 -9.67
CA ASN A 201 -29.30 -8.66 -9.54
C ASN A 201 -29.07 -7.85 -8.25
N ASP A 202 -28.82 -8.51 -7.11
CA ASP A 202 -28.52 -7.81 -5.86
C ASP A 202 -27.24 -6.97 -5.98
N MET A 203 -26.24 -7.48 -6.68
CA MET A 203 -25.01 -6.74 -6.94
C MET A 203 -25.24 -5.51 -7.84
N ALA A 204 -26.07 -5.66 -8.87
CA ALA A 204 -26.42 -4.56 -9.76
C ALA A 204 -27.25 -3.48 -9.02
N GLU A 205 -28.24 -3.87 -8.26
CA GLU A 205 -29.10 -2.97 -7.48
C GLU A 205 -28.31 -2.23 -6.40
N TYR A 206 -27.42 -2.92 -5.70
CA TYR A 206 -26.55 -2.30 -4.72
C TYR A 206 -25.62 -1.27 -5.37
N ARG A 207 -24.99 -1.61 -6.51
CA ARG A 207 -24.15 -0.68 -7.26
C ARG A 207 -24.92 0.57 -7.68
N GLN A 208 -26.13 0.42 -8.21
CA GLN A 208 -26.99 1.54 -8.58
C GLN A 208 -27.37 2.40 -7.36
N THR A 209 -27.64 1.76 -6.24
CA THR A 209 -27.96 2.47 -4.98
C THR A 209 -26.78 3.32 -4.51
N VAL A 210 -25.57 2.77 -4.48
CA VAL A 210 -24.37 3.53 -4.12
C VAL A 210 -24.12 4.66 -5.12
N ARG A 211 -24.26 4.42 -6.43
CA ARG A 211 -24.13 5.48 -7.45
C ARG A 211 -25.12 6.63 -7.22
N ARG A 212 -26.39 6.33 -6.98
CA ARG A 212 -27.41 7.37 -6.68
C ARG A 212 -27.07 8.17 -5.42
N GLN A 213 -26.59 7.52 -4.36
CA GLN A 213 -26.14 8.20 -3.13
C GLN A 213 -24.94 9.14 -3.38
N LEU A 214 -24.07 8.79 -4.32
CA LEU A 214 -22.94 9.61 -4.74
C LEU A 214 -23.32 10.72 -5.76
N GLY A 215 -24.55 10.69 -6.28
CA GLY A 215 -25.03 11.62 -7.30
C GLY A 215 -24.62 11.22 -8.71
N PHE A 216 -24.29 9.94 -8.95
CA PHE A 216 -23.98 9.40 -10.26
C PHE A 216 -25.20 8.71 -10.87
N THR A 217 -25.23 8.68 -12.21
CA THR A 217 -26.22 7.96 -13.02
C THR A 217 -25.63 6.64 -13.55
N ASP A 218 -26.49 5.79 -14.15
CA ASP A 218 -26.02 4.55 -14.77
C ASP A 218 -25.22 4.81 -16.07
N ASP A 219 -25.45 5.95 -16.73
CA ASP A 219 -24.74 6.36 -17.94
C ASP A 219 -23.37 7.00 -17.66
N ASP A 220 -23.05 7.30 -16.40
CA ASP A 220 -21.76 7.88 -16.04
C ASP A 220 -20.64 6.82 -16.10
N PHE A 221 -19.51 7.17 -16.69
CA PHE A 221 -18.27 6.42 -16.53
C PHE A 221 -17.51 6.98 -15.33
N VAL A 222 -17.36 6.18 -14.29
CA VAL A 222 -16.80 6.60 -13.01
C VAL A 222 -15.38 6.08 -12.84
N PHE A 223 -14.40 6.96 -12.92
CA PHE A 223 -13.05 6.69 -12.43
C PHE A 223 -13.00 6.87 -10.92
N ILE A 224 -12.23 6.04 -10.22
CA ILE A 224 -11.98 6.20 -8.78
C ILE A 224 -10.49 6.39 -8.52
N PHE A 225 -10.17 7.31 -7.63
CA PHE A 225 -8.86 7.41 -6.99
C PHE A 225 -9.03 7.17 -5.48
N ILE A 226 -8.13 6.35 -4.91
CA ILE A 226 -8.09 6.09 -3.47
C ILE A 226 -6.67 6.33 -2.98
N GLY A 227 -6.50 7.19 -1.98
CA GLY A 227 -5.20 7.47 -1.39
C GLY A 227 -5.08 8.87 -0.78
N ARG A 228 -3.90 9.22 -0.31
CA ARG A 228 -3.61 10.59 0.12
C ARG A 228 -3.68 11.52 -1.09
N ILE A 229 -4.35 12.64 -0.93
CA ILE A 229 -4.50 13.65 -1.98
C ILE A 229 -3.33 14.62 -1.84
N VAL A 230 -2.21 14.27 -2.49
CA VAL A 230 -0.93 14.98 -2.46
C VAL A 230 -0.28 14.97 -3.84
N THR A 231 0.70 15.85 -4.05
CA THR A 231 1.38 16.00 -5.35
C THR A 231 2.05 14.70 -5.81
N ASP A 232 2.70 13.98 -4.90
CA ASP A 232 3.39 12.69 -5.17
C ASP A 232 2.46 11.59 -5.71
N LYS A 233 1.14 11.78 -5.57
CA LYS A 233 0.11 10.86 -6.08
C LYS A 233 -0.44 11.24 -7.46
N GLY A 234 0.14 12.23 -8.13
CA GLY A 234 -0.24 12.63 -9.49
C GLY A 234 -1.58 13.37 -9.55
N MET A 235 -1.94 14.08 -8.47
CA MET A 235 -3.23 14.79 -8.41
C MET A 235 -3.32 15.95 -9.39
N THR A 236 -2.20 16.61 -9.69
CA THR A 236 -2.14 17.67 -10.69
C THR A 236 -2.48 17.14 -12.08
N GLU A 237 -1.86 16.03 -12.47
CA GLU A 237 -2.07 15.39 -13.76
C GLU A 237 -3.47 14.80 -13.88
N LEU A 238 -3.96 14.18 -12.80
CA LEU A 238 -5.32 13.65 -12.76
C LEU A 238 -6.37 14.76 -12.89
N SER A 239 -6.19 15.89 -12.20
CA SER A 239 -7.12 17.01 -12.29
C SER A 239 -7.16 17.61 -13.70
N ARG A 240 -6.00 17.78 -14.35
CA ARG A 240 -5.90 18.27 -15.73
C ARG A 240 -6.51 17.30 -16.74
N ALA A 241 -6.25 16.00 -16.57
CA ALA A 241 -6.85 14.95 -17.41
C ALA A 241 -8.37 14.94 -17.27
N MET A 242 -8.88 14.98 -16.04
CA MET A 242 -10.33 15.03 -15.78
C MET A 242 -11.00 16.28 -16.34
N LYS A 243 -10.36 17.45 -16.22
CA LYS A 243 -10.87 18.68 -16.82
C LYS A 243 -11.02 18.53 -18.33
N THR A 244 -9.98 18.04 -19.00
CA THR A 244 -9.99 17.80 -20.45
C THR A 244 -11.07 16.79 -20.88
N LEU A 245 -11.21 15.69 -20.11
CA LEU A 245 -12.19 14.65 -20.40
C LEU A 245 -13.62 15.12 -20.16
N SER A 246 -13.88 15.83 -19.09
CA SER A 246 -15.23 16.30 -18.76
C SER A 246 -15.76 17.36 -19.73
N ASP A 247 -14.86 18.12 -20.38
CA ASP A 247 -15.24 19.06 -21.44
C ASP A 247 -15.69 18.33 -22.72
N ARG A 248 -15.14 17.14 -22.99
CA ARG A 248 -15.45 16.33 -24.18
C ARG A 248 -16.55 15.30 -23.92
N HIS A 249 -16.62 14.78 -22.71
CA HIS A 249 -17.47 13.66 -22.29
C HIS A 249 -18.23 14.04 -21.01
N PRO A 250 -19.41 14.63 -21.10
CA PRO A 250 -20.18 15.16 -19.95
C PRO A 250 -20.52 14.10 -18.89
N ASN A 251 -20.52 12.82 -19.26
CA ASN A 251 -20.85 11.70 -18.37
C ASN A 251 -19.62 11.07 -17.71
N VAL A 252 -18.44 11.70 -17.79
CA VAL A 252 -17.24 11.21 -17.08
C VAL A 252 -17.20 11.81 -15.67
N ARG A 253 -16.98 10.95 -14.69
CA ARG A 253 -16.91 11.31 -13.26
C ARG A 253 -15.60 10.82 -12.63
N LEU A 254 -15.15 11.56 -11.62
CA LEU A 254 -14.07 11.15 -10.72
C LEU A 254 -14.65 11.02 -9.31
N LEU A 255 -14.51 9.83 -8.74
CA LEU A 255 -14.76 9.57 -7.32
C LEU A 255 -13.41 9.64 -6.58
N LEU A 256 -13.30 10.56 -5.63
CA LEU A 256 -12.06 10.85 -4.92
C LEU A 256 -12.21 10.44 -3.45
N VAL A 257 -11.42 9.45 -3.02
CA VAL A 257 -11.45 8.88 -1.66
C VAL A 257 -10.09 9.08 -0.99
N GLY A 258 -10.06 9.73 0.16
CA GLY A 258 -8.83 9.91 0.93
C GLY A 258 -8.74 11.25 1.66
N THR A 259 -7.56 11.54 2.20
CA THR A 259 -7.29 12.77 2.97
C THR A 259 -6.37 13.70 2.21
N MET A 260 -6.61 14.99 2.32
CA MET A 260 -5.69 16.05 1.90
C MET A 260 -4.66 16.27 3.01
N GLU A 261 -3.38 16.24 2.68
CA GLU A 261 -2.30 16.45 3.63
C GLU A 261 -1.53 17.73 3.33
N LYS A 262 -1.10 18.43 4.40
CA LYS A 262 -0.31 19.67 4.29
C LYS A 262 1.16 19.45 3.91
N GLY A 263 1.68 18.25 4.11
CA GLY A 263 3.12 17.97 3.99
C GLY A 263 3.64 17.82 2.55
N ASP A 264 2.76 17.60 1.57
CA ASP A 264 3.02 17.55 0.12
C ASP A 264 1.75 18.06 -0.59
N ALA A 265 1.37 19.30 -0.23
CA ALA A 265 0.11 19.88 -0.65
C ALA A 265 0.04 20.06 -2.17
N ILE A 266 -1.12 19.78 -2.73
CA ILE A 266 -1.45 20.10 -4.12
C ILE A 266 -1.60 21.62 -4.27
N ALA A 267 -1.40 22.13 -5.49
CA ALA A 267 -1.57 23.53 -5.80
C ALA A 267 -3.04 23.98 -5.62
N ASP A 268 -3.26 25.27 -5.30
CA ASP A 268 -4.58 25.80 -4.97
C ASP A 268 -5.60 25.62 -6.11
N ASP A 269 -5.18 25.82 -7.35
CA ASP A 269 -6.04 25.61 -8.53
C ASP A 269 -6.48 24.16 -8.72
N VAL A 270 -5.61 23.20 -8.39
CA VAL A 270 -5.90 21.76 -8.38
C VAL A 270 -6.87 21.44 -7.25
N HIS A 271 -6.61 21.98 -6.05
CA HIS A 271 -7.47 21.83 -4.88
C HIS A 271 -8.89 22.31 -5.16
N ASP A 272 -9.00 23.55 -5.69
CA ASP A 272 -10.28 24.15 -6.03
C ASP A 272 -11.05 23.35 -7.09
N TYR A 273 -10.36 22.85 -8.12
CA TYR A 273 -10.98 21.99 -9.12
C TYR A 273 -11.51 20.70 -8.50
N LEU A 274 -10.72 20.01 -7.70
CA LEU A 274 -11.09 18.72 -7.10
C LEU A 274 -12.25 18.85 -6.11
N LEU A 275 -12.45 19.99 -5.46
CA LEU A 275 -13.54 20.20 -4.50
C LEU A 275 -14.81 20.80 -5.12
N ASN A 276 -14.68 21.63 -6.16
CA ASN A 276 -15.79 22.41 -6.67
C ASN A 276 -16.31 21.97 -8.04
N SER A 277 -15.61 21.05 -8.72
CA SER A 277 -16.07 20.56 -10.03
C SER A 277 -17.28 19.62 -9.87
N LYS A 278 -18.33 19.86 -10.66
CA LYS A 278 -19.52 18.97 -10.73
C LYS A 278 -19.19 17.54 -11.19
N ASN A 279 -18.03 17.34 -11.83
CA ASN A 279 -17.60 16.05 -12.35
C ASN A 279 -16.72 15.29 -11.34
N VAL A 280 -16.41 15.88 -10.17
CA VAL A 280 -15.62 15.28 -9.11
C VAL A 280 -16.49 15.12 -7.85
N LYS A 281 -16.53 13.90 -7.31
CA LYS A 281 -17.16 13.62 -6.02
C LYS A 281 -16.09 13.28 -5.01
N TYR A 282 -15.79 14.21 -4.11
CA TYR A 282 -14.91 13.99 -2.98
C TYR A 282 -15.70 13.49 -1.77
N VAL A 283 -15.29 12.38 -1.18
CA VAL A 283 -15.98 11.73 -0.04
C VAL A 283 -15.13 11.65 1.23
N GLY A 284 -13.91 12.23 1.21
CA GLY A 284 -13.01 12.15 2.35
C GLY A 284 -12.41 10.75 2.56
N SER A 285 -11.82 10.53 3.73
CA SER A 285 -11.30 9.22 4.11
C SER A 285 -12.43 8.28 4.49
N GLN A 286 -12.35 7.04 4.03
CA GLN A 286 -13.35 6.00 4.29
C GLN A 286 -12.69 4.78 4.92
N THR A 287 -13.34 4.21 5.92
CA THR A 287 -12.87 2.98 6.59
C THR A 287 -13.09 1.76 5.70
N ASP A 288 -14.23 1.70 5.01
CA ASP A 288 -14.55 0.67 4.02
C ASP A 288 -14.65 1.28 2.63
N VAL A 289 -13.71 0.91 1.75
CA VAL A 289 -13.65 1.42 0.38
C VAL A 289 -14.42 0.54 -0.61
N ARG A 290 -14.92 -0.62 -0.21
CA ARG A 290 -15.58 -1.59 -1.09
C ARG A 290 -16.82 -1.05 -1.78
N PRO A 291 -17.74 -0.32 -1.11
CA PRO A 291 -18.89 0.29 -1.76
C PRO A 291 -18.50 1.26 -2.88
N PHE A 292 -17.43 2.04 -2.65
CA PHE A 292 -16.93 3.03 -3.62
C PHE A 292 -16.26 2.35 -4.81
N LEU A 293 -15.50 1.26 -4.57
CA LEU A 293 -14.96 0.43 -5.65
C LEU A 293 -16.05 -0.23 -6.48
N MET A 294 -17.18 -0.64 -5.87
CA MET A 294 -18.34 -1.15 -6.61
C MET A 294 -19.02 -0.09 -7.49
N ALA A 295 -19.05 1.16 -7.07
CA ALA A 295 -19.66 2.24 -7.84
C ALA A 295 -18.84 2.63 -9.08
N ALA A 296 -17.54 2.37 -9.07
CA ALA A 296 -16.59 2.75 -10.12
C ALA A 296 -16.54 1.76 -11.29
N ASP A 297 -15.96 2.21 -12.42
CA ASP A 297 -15.67 1.43 -13.62
C ASP A 297 -14.18 1.14 -13.81
N ALA A 298 -13.29 2.01 -13.30
CA ALA A 298 -11.86 1.81 -13.31
C ALA A 298 -11.18 2.58 -12.17
N LEU A 299 -10.11 2.01 -11.62
CA LEU A 299 -9.18 2.73 -10.76
C LEU A 299 -8.20 3.55 -11.62
N VAL A 300 -7.99 4.81 -11.25
CA VAL A 300 -6.90 5.64 -11.80
C VAL A 300 -5.93 5.97 -10.67
N PHE A 301 -4.67 5.52 -10.80
CA PHE A 301 -3.67 5.61 -9.74
C PHE A 301 -2.32 6.11 -10.32
N PRO A 302 -2.22 7.40 -10.67
CA PRO A 302 -1.07 7.99 -11.37
C PRO A 302 0.05 8.38 -10.40
N SER A 303 0.30 7.56 -9.38
CA SER A 303 1.31 7.81 -8.35
C SER A 303 2.71 7.81 -8.95
N TYR A 304 3.55 8.69 -8.44
CA TYR A 304 4.95 8.79 -8.88
C TYR A 304 5.92 7.98 -8.03
N ARG A 305 5.48 7.49 -6.89
CA ARG A 305 6.34 6.71 -5.99
C ARG A 305 5.54 5.79 -5.09
N GLU A 306 5.85 4.50 -5.17
CA GLU A 306 5.33 3.46 -4.29
C GLU A 306 6.43 2.45 -3.93
N GLY A 307 6.21 1.68 -2.87
CA GLY A 307 6.93 0.43 -2.65
C GLY A 307 6.17 -0.73 -3.32
N PHE A 308 4.99 -1.04 -2.75
CA PHE A 308 4.05 -2.02 -3.30
C PHE A 308 2.62 -1.59 -2.94
N PRO A 309 1.90 -0.88 -3.81
CA PRO A 309 0.66 -0.21 -3.46
C PRO A 309 -0.48 -1.19 -3.18
N ASN A 310 -1.19 -0.99 -2.07
CA ASN A 310 -2.33 -1.80 -1.69
C ASN A 310 -3.57 -1.53 -2.56
N VAL A 311 -3.77 -0.27 -2.96
CA VAL A 311 -4.99 0.18 -3.64
C VAL A 311 -5.23 -0.51 -4.99
N PRO A 312 -4.24 -0.68 -5.89
CA PRO A 312 -4.45 -1.45 -7.12
C PRO A 312 -4.78 -2.93 -6.86
N MET A 313 -4.27 -3.52 -5.75
CA MET A 313 -4.66 -4.89 -5.38
C MET A 313 -6.09 -4.96 -4.86
N GLU A 314 -6.52 -3.99 -4.05
CA GLU A 314 -7.90 -3.88 -3.55
C GLU A 314 -8.89 -3.69 -4.70
N ALA A 315 -8.58 -2.77 -5.62
CA ALA A 315 -9.38 -2.56 -6.82
C ALA A 315 -9.46 -3.83 -7.68
N GLY A 316 -8.32 -4.47 -7.94
CA GLY A 316 -8.29 -5.72 -8.70
C GLY A 316 -9.07 -6.85 -8.03
N ALA A 317 -8.99 -6.99 -6.70
CA ALA A 317 -9.78 -7.96 -5.93
C ALA A 317 -11.30 -7.70 -6.04
N MET A 318 -11.70 -6.45 -6.24
CA MET A 318 -13.08 -6.01 -6.47
C MET A 318 -13.49 -5.98 -7.95
N ASP A 319 -12.80 -6.74 -8.81
CA ASP A 319 -13.04 -6.80 -10.25
C ASP A 319 -12.92 -5.43 -10.95
N LEU A 320 -12.03 -4.57 -10.49
CA LEU A 320 -11.84 -3.25 -11.07
C LEU A 320 -10.50 -3.16 -11.81
N PRO A 321 -10.47 -2.89 -13.12
CA PRO A 321 -9.24 -2.72 -13.86
C PRO A 321 -8.60 -1.38 -13.50
N CYS A 322 -7.27 -1.30 -13.60
CA CYS A 322 -6.51 -0.16 -13.10
C CYS A 322 -5.74 0.54 -14.23
N ILE A 323 -5.65 1.87 -14.13
CA ILE A 323 -4.70 2.70 -14.86
C ILE A 323 -3.63 3.12 -13.86
N VAL A 324 -2.39 2.71 -14.06
CA VAL A 324 -1.28 2.99 -13.14
C VAL A 324 -0.06 3.53 -13.88
N THR A 325 0.83 4.19 -13.18
CA THR A 325 2.15 4.57 -13.69
C THR A 325 3.14 3.41 -13.62
N ASP A 326 4.14 3.42 -14.49
CA ASP A 326 5.24 2.43 -14.53
C ASP A 326 6.24 2.70 -13.40
N ILE A 327 5.88 2.27 -12.20
CA ILE A 327 6.69 2.41 -10.99
C ILE A 327 6.70 1.12 -10.18
N ASN A 328 7.63 1.02 -9.22
CA ASN A 328 7.76 -0.12 -8.32
C ASN A 328 6.39 -0.55 -7.75
N GLY A 329 6.15 -1.84 -7.73
CA GLY A 329 4.93 -2.47 -7.25
C GLY A 329 3.74 -2.30 -8.20
N SER A 330 3.47 -1.10 -8.73
CA SER A 330 2.35 -0.89 -9.66
C SER A 330 2.49 -1.75 -10.92
N ASN A 331 3.66 -1.79 -11.53
CA ASN A 331 3.98 -2.61 -12.72
C ASN A 331 4.16 -4.11 -12.40
N GLU A 332 4.22 -4.48 -11.13
CA GLU A 332 4.20 -5.88 -10.69
C GLU A 332 2.78 -6.40 -10.51
N ILE A 333 1.87 -5.54 -10.06
CA ILE A 333 0.44 -5.84 -9.85
C ILE A 333 -0.30 -5.82 -11.18
N ILE A 334 -0.06 -4.78 -11.99
CA ILE A 334 -0.71 -4.59 -13.29
C ILE A 334 0.18 -5.11 -14.41
N ARG A 335 -0.41 -5.84 -15.33
CA ARG A 335 0.17 -6.22 -16.63
C ARG A 335 -0.58 -5.49 -17.72
N ASP A 336 0.13 -4.67 -18.48
CA ASP A 336 -0.48 -3.83 -19.50
C ASP A 336 -1.34 -4.63 -20.48
N GLY A 337 -2.54 -4.16 -20.72
CA GLY A 337 -3.52 -4.80 -21.60
C GLY A 337 -4.20 -6.06 -21.06
N LEU A 338 -3.76 -6.60 -19.90
CA LEU A 338 -4.32 -7.81 -19.33
C LEU A 338 -5.32 -7.54 -18.19
N ASN A 339 -4.93 -6.81 -17.15
CA ASN A 339 -5.77 -6.46 -16.00
C ASN A 339 -5.80 -4.95 -15.73
N GLY A 340 -5.29 -4.15 -16.66
CA GLY A 340 -5.23 -2.70 -16.60
C GLY A 340 -4.33 -2.13 -17.67
N LYS A 341 -3.99 -0.86 -17.54
CA LYS A 341 -3.06 -0.12 -18.41
C LYS A 341 -1.96 0.51 -17.58
N ILE A 342 -0.74 0.53 -18.14
CA ILE A 342 0.44 1.17 -17.56
C ILE A 342 0.80 2.39 -18.37
N ILE A 343 1.02 3.52 -17.68
CA ILE A 343 1.48 4.79 -18.26
C ILE A 343 2.94 5.00 -17.88
N GLU A 344 3.79 5.28 -18.85
CA GLU A 344 5.18 5.65 -18.59
C GLU A 344 5.24 6.91 -17.72
N ALA A 345 6.01 6.84 -16.64
CA ALA A 345 6.32 7.96 -15.75
C ALA A 345 7.83 8.07 -15.55
N PRO A 346 8.58 8.44 -16.61
CA PRO A 346 10.03 8.42 -16.55
C PRO A 346 10.58 9.40 -15.53
N LEU A 347 11.55 8.94 -14.76
CA LEU A 347 12.31 9.74 -13.81
C LEU A 347 13.71 10.03 -14.39
N ASP A 348 14.23 11.23 -14.17
CA ASP A 348 15.63 11.54 -14.42
C ASP A 348 16.55 10.82 -13.40
N GLY A 349 17.85 10.83 -13.61
CA GLY A 349 18.84 10.25 -12.70
C GLY A 349 18.85 10.89 -11.28
N HIS A 350 18.06 11.92 -11.07
CA HIS A 350 17.84 12.59 -9.80
C HIS A 350 16.49 12.27 -9.17
N GLY A 351 15.67 11.43 -9.82
CA GLY A 351 14.34 11.05 -9.35
C GLY A 351 13.25 12.11 -9.58
N ARG A 352 13.46 13.03 -10.53
CA ARG A 352 12.45 14.02 -10.94
C ARG A 352 11.69 13.52 -12.17
N HIS A 353 10.41 13.87 -12.26
CA HIS A 353 9.64 13.57 -13.47
C HIS A 353 10.15 14.38 -14.65
N VAL A 354 10.46 13.70 -15.73
CA VAL A 354 11.04 14.30 -16.94
C VAL A 354 9.95 14.82 -17.87
N HIS A 355 8.77 14.22 -17.83
CA HIS A 355 7.64 14.56 -18.69
C HIS A 355 6.35 14.68 -17.92
N ASP A 356 5.47 15.58 -18.37
CA ASP A 356 4.09 15.66 -17.93
C ASP A 356 3.30 14.44 -18.44
N ILE A 357 2.82 13.58 -17.55
CA ILE A 357 2.03 12.40 -17.90
C ILE A 357 0.58 12.72 -18.24
N THR A 358 0.12 13.98 -18.11
CA THR A 358 -1.27 14.37 -18.39
C THR A 358 -1.77 13.92 -19.77
N PRO A 359 -1.02 14.08 -20.87
CA PRO A 359 -1.50 13.65 -22.19
C PRO A 359 -1.68 12.13 -22.28
N ALA A 360 -0.74 11.35 -21.75
CA ALA A 360 -0.80 9.89 -21.75
C ALA A 360 -1.93 9.38 -20.83
N LEU A 361 -2.08 10.01 -19.67
CA LEU A 361 -3.15 9.72 -18.72
C LEU A 361 -4.53 9.99 -19.34
N THR A 362 -4.71 11.19 -19.93
CA THR A 362 -5.95 11.59 -20.61
C THR A 362 -6.32 10.60 -21.72
N LYS A 363 -5.36 10.27 -22.59
CA LYS A 363 -5.55 9.32 -23.70
C LYS A 363 -5.93 7.93 -23.19
N THR A 364 -5.29 7.46 -22.12
CA THR A 364 -5.56 6.13 -21.56
C THR A 364 -6.91 6.09 -20.87
N MET A 365 -7.29 7.14 -20.13
CA MET A 365 -8.62 7.24 -19.54
C MET A 365 -9.70 7.32 -20.62
N GLU A 366 -9.49 8.11 -21.67
CA GLU A 366 -10.42 8.20 -22.83
C GLU A 366 -10.56 6.84 -23.54
N TRP A 367 -9.47 6.08 -23.66
CA TRP A 367 -9.50 4.73 -24.20
C TRP A 367 -10.42 3.80 -23.39
N PHE A 368 -10.42 3.87 -22.07
CA PHE A 368 -11.30 3.08 -21.21
C PHE A 368 -12.78 3.37 -21.49
N ILE A 369 -13.14 4.62 -21.74
CA ILE A 369 -14.52 5.02 -22.04
C ILE A 369 -15.01 4.39 -23.35
N PHE A 370 -14.14 4.33 -24.38
CA PHE A 370 -14.52 3.86 -25.72
C PHE A 370 -14.33 2.36 -25.96
N HIS A 371 -13.73 1.63 -25.00
CA HIS A 371 -13.46 0.20 -25.17
C HIS A 371 -14.07 -0.66 -24.04
N PRO A 372 -15.41 -0.61 -23.84
CA PRO A 372 -16.06 -1.29 -22.71
C PRO A 372 -15.87 -2.81 -22.73
N ALA A 373 -15.77 -3.43 -23.91
CA ALA A 373 -15.50 -4.87 -24.03
C ALA A 373 -14.12 -5.25 -23.49
N GLU A 374 -13.10 -4.45 -23.79
CA GLU A 374 -11.74 -4.64 -23.32
C GLU A 374 -11.64 -4.39 -21.81
N VAL A 375 -12.29 -3.33 -21.32
CA VAL A 375 -12.38 -3.00 -19.90
C VAL A 375 -13.04 -4.15 -19.14
N SER A 376 -14.14 -4.71 -19.64
CA SER A 376 -14.79 -5.89 -19.05
C SER A 376 -13.89 -7.13 -19.04
N ARG A 377 -13.09 -7.34 -20.08
CA ARG A 377 -12.09 -8.42 -20.12
C ARG A 377 -11.01 -8.22 -19.06
N MET A 378 -10.48 -7.00 -18.94
CA MET A 378 -9.49 -6.64 -17.91
C MET A 378 -10.05 -6.82 -16.50
N SER A 379 -11.31 -6.45 -16.26
CA SER A 379 -12.01 -6.62 -15.00
C SER A 379 -12.01 -8.09 -14.53
N ARG A 380 -12.39 -9.02 -15.40
CA ARG A 380 -12.36 -10.46 -15.09
C ARG A 380 -10.95 -10.98 -14.77
N ASN A 381 -9.94 -10.48 -15.49
CA ASN A 381 -8.54 -10.84 -15.23
C ASN A 381 -8.01 -10.23 -13.95
N ALA A 382 -8.45 -9.02 -13.58
CA ALA A 382 -7.96 -8.29 -12.43
C ALA A 382 -8.11 -9.13 -11.15
N ARG A 383 -9.33 -9.57 -10.83
CA ARG A 383 -9.59 -10.39 -9.64
C ARG A 383 -8.81 -11.71 -9.65
N ARG A 384 -8.82 -12.41 -10.80
CA ARG A 384 -8.10 -13.68 -10.93
C ARG A 384 -6.62 -13.51 -10.58
N MET A 385 -5.96 -12.49 -11.13
CA MET A 385 -4.54 -12.23 -10.91
C MET A 385 -4.23 -11.86 -9.46
N ILE A 386 -5.10 -11.08 -8.80
CA ILE A 386 -4.91 -10.77 -7.38
C ILE A 386 -5.05 -12.01 -6.53
N LYS A 387 -6.09 -12.82 -6.77
CA LYS A 387 -6.31 -14.07 -6.04
C LYS A 387 -5.16 -15.09 -6.22
N GLU A 388 -4.65 -15.24 -7.43
CA GLU A 388 -3.57 -16.19 -7.73
C GLU A 388 -2.21 -15.75 -7.14
N ARG A 389 -1.97 -14.44 -6.97
CA ARG A 389 -0.64 -13.92 -6.67
C ARG A 389 -0.54 -13.25 -5.30
N TYR A 390 -1.61 -12.68 -4.79
CA TYR A 390 -1.61 -11.83 -3.61
C TYR A 390 -2.67 -12.23 -2.58
N GLU A 391 -3.22 -13.45 -2.67
CA GLU A 391 -4.11 -13.96 -1.62
C GLU A 391 -3.39 -13.91 -0.28
N GLN A 392 -4.03 -13.29 0.71
CA GLN A 392 -3.42 -12.97 1.99
C GLN A 392 -2.81 -14.19 2.68
N ARG A 393 -3.53 -15.31 2.64
CA ARG A 393 -3.08 -16.55 3.27
C ARG A 393 -1.82 -17.12 2.63
N ASP A 394 -1.67 -16.97 1.32
CA ASP A 394 -0.51 -17.47 0.58
C ASP A 394 0.72 -16.61 0.85
N VAL A 395 0.55 -15.29 0.94
CA VAL A 395 1.62 -14.36 1.35
C VAL A 395 2.10 -14.69 2.77
N TRP A 396 1.18 -14.94 3.71
CA TRP A 396 1.53 -15.33 5.09
C TRP A 396 2.24 -16.68 5.16
N ASN A 397 1.80 -17.65 4.39
CA ASN A 397 2.45 -18.97 4.31
C ASN A 397 3.86 -18.85 3.73
N GLY A 398 4.07 -17.99 2.73
CA GLY A 398 5.38 -17.66 2.18
C GLY A 398 6.31 -17.04 3.24
N LEU A 399 5.79 -16.08 4.04
CA LEU A 399 6.54 -15.48 5.14
C LEU A 399 6.86 -16.49 6.24
N LEU A 400 5.93 -17.36 6.61
CA LEU A 400 6.13 -18.41 7.59
C LEU A 400 7.20 -19.43 7.12
N ALA A 401 7.15 -19.84 5.85
CA ALA A 401 8.15 -20.70 5.25
C ALA A 401 9.55 -20.06 5.28
N PHE A 402 9.63 -18.76 5.00
CA PHE A 402 10.87 -18.01 5.15
C PHE A 402 11.38 -18.03 6.61
N TYR A 403 10.53 -17.76 7.61
CA TYR A 403 10.95 -17.80 9.01
C TYR A 403 11.45 -19.19 9.42
N ARG A 404 10.77 -20.24 9.01
CA ARG A 404 11.18 -21.65 9.27
C ARG A 404 12.54 -21.96 8.64
N SER A 405 12.86 -21.41 7.49
CA SER A 405 14.17 -21.58 6.86
C SER A 405 15.31 -20.93 7.63
N LEU A 406 15.01 -20.06 8.59
CA LEU A 406 15.99 -19.41 9.46
C LEU A 406 16.17 -20.12 10.80
N GLU A 407 15.35 -21.12 11.10
CA GLU A 407 15.44 -21.90 12.36
C GLU A 407 16.62 -22.84 12.38
#